data_8affffeafdab98724a9ba7d70a08123a
#
_entry.id   8affffeafdab98724a9ba7d70a08123a
#
_cell.length_a   1.000
_cell.length_b   1.000
_cell.length_c   1.000
_cell.angle_alpha   90.00
_cell.angle_beta   90.00
_cell.angle_gamma   90.00
#
_symmetry.space_group_name_H-M   'P 1'
#
loop_
_entity.id
_entity.type
_entity.pdbx_description
1 polymer ?
#
loop_
_entity_poly.entity_id
_entity_poly.type
_entity_poly.pdbx_seq_one_letter_code
_entity_poly.pdbx_strand_id
1 'polypeptide(L)'
;MSTADPHGSSIWHVDRTERVRELVSGDPGMERALVLVRENGRNCGAVTIEGTGAPESDPAVAAVPAAPRRGWNEGAGATVPATVVICTTGRSDLLAASVKAVLAQDHRDYRVVVVDNAPTTGLARTALKGIDDERLTVVNASRPGLSRARNRGVLAATGEVVAFTDDDAIVDPHWLTALVDPFTTSALVGATTGIVLPLELAHAPQRWFESRGGFPKDFTPRVWAKGKVPDSVRGLGEAGDGGPLYPVATARVGAGVCMALRRDVLMEVGPFDPSLGAGTPTRGGEDLDMFARVLAHGDVIVHTPDALVHHRHRVDHEGLDAQVRGNGSGMSALLVKAVLARPSTALTLASRAPAVAARLRPGSARVAGTDDDVPSGLTRSEVKGFLEGPVRYLRSRHANRLRPRKRPSSGRADGAEGAPKGPADGRD
;
A
#
# COMPACT_ATOMS: atom_id res chain seq x y z
N MET A 1 4.66 -22.90 -18.65
CA MET A 1 5.47 -23.09 -17.43
C MET A 1 6.66 -22.15 -17.56
N SER A 2 6.68 -21.04 -16.84
CA SER A 2 7.86 -20.16 -16.79
C SER A 2 8.91 -20.91 -15.97
N THR A 3 10.06 -21.20 -16.57
CA THR A 3 11.21 -21.76 -15.84
C THR A 3 11.65 -20.72 -14.82
N ALA A 4 11.86 -21.15 -13.57
CA ALA A 4 12.42 -20.28 -12.53
C ALA A 4 13.73 -19.66 -13.04
N ASP A 5 13.95 -18.39 -12.73
CA ASP A 5 15.18 -17.68 -13.09
C ASP A 5 16.36 -18.33 -12.35
N PRO A 6 17.44 -18.73 -13.04
CA PRO A 6 18.62 -19.28 -12.37
C PRO A 6 19.27 -18.31 -11.39
N HIS A 7 18.98 -17.01 -11.51
CA HIS A 7 19.39 -15.96 -10.57
C HIS A 7 18.30 -15.58 -9.56
N GLY A 8 17.25 -16.39 -9.41
CA GLY A 8 16.23 -16.22 -8.40
C GLY A 8 16.82 -16.17 -7.00
N SER A 9 16.12 -15.51 -6.06
CA SER A 9 16.57 -15.39 -4.68
C SER A 9 15.52 -15.96 -3.73
N SER A 10 15.97 -16.66 -2.69
CA SER A 10 15.14 -17.00 -1.55
C SER A 10 14.90 -15.75 -0.68
N ILE A 11 13.83 -15.76 0.12
CA ILE A 11 13.51 -14.69 1.07
C ILE A 11 13.43 -15.30 2.45
N TRP A 12 14.18 -14.71 3.38
CA TRP A 12 14.27 -15.18 4.76
C TRP A 12 13.96 -14.07 5.76
N HIS A 13 13.35 -14.45 6.88
CA HIS A 13 13.36 -13.67 8.11
C HIS A 13 14.35 -14.29 9.10
N VAL A 14 15.17 -13.47 9.71
CA VAL A 14 16.14 -13.88 10.74
C VAL A 14 15.95 -12.97 11.95
N ASP A 15 15.46 -13.50 13.07
CA ASP A 15 15.49 -12.80 14.35
C ASP A 15 16.77 -13.18 15.12
N ARG A 16 17.64 -12.21 15.30
CA ARG A 16 18.96 -12.40 15.96
C ARG A 16 18.83 -12.66 17.45
N THR A 17 17.79 -12.16 18.10
CA THR A 17 17.57 -12.32 19.53
C THR A 17 16.98 -13.69 19.85
N GLU A 18 15.95 -14.07 19.13
CA GLU A 18 15.28 -15.36 19.33
C GLU A 18 16.02 -16.51 18.65
N ARG A 19 17.00 -16.21 17.82
CA ARG A 19 17.75 -17.18 16.99
C ARG A 19 16.84 -18.02 16.11
N VAL A 20 15.76 -17.40 15.63
CA VAL A 20 14.78 -18.02 14.73
C VAL A 20 15.08 -17.58 13.29
N ARG A 21 14.94 -18.52 12.37
CA ARG A 21 14.93 -18.25 10.94
C ARG A 21 13.66 -18.84 10.31
N GLU A 22 13.10 -18.14 9.37
CA GLU A 22 11.91 -18.53 8.63
C GLU A 22 12.16 -18.31 7.13
N LEU A 23 11.94 -19.34 6.33
CA LEU A 23 11.92 -19.21 4.87
C LEU A 23 10.53 -18.69 4.46
N VAL A 24 10.49 -17.46 3.95
CA VAL A 24 9.26 -16.83 3.45
C VAL A 24 8.91 -17.37 2.05
N SER A 25 9.92 -17.46 1.18
CA SER A 25 9.73 -18.01 -0.18
C SER A 25 11.04 -18.43 -0.83
N GLY A 26 10.93 -19.19 -1.94
CA GLY A 26 12.06 -19.69 -2.70
C GLY A 26 12.57 -21.04 -2.18
N ASP A 27 13.72 -21.46 -2.67
CA ASP A 27 14.41 -22.71 -2.28
C ASP A 27 15.54 -22.35 -1.30
N PRO A 28 15.69 -23.08 -0.18
CA PRO A 28 16.81 -22.88 0.75
C PRO A 28 18.21 -23.01 0.14
N GLY A 29 18.31 -23.75 -0.98
CA GLY A 29 19.58 -23.96 -1.69
C GLY A 29 19.89 -22.92 -2.76
N MET A 30 19.12 -21.86 -2.89
CA MET A 30 19.42 -20.76 -3.83
C MET A 30 20.73 -20.06 -3.45
N GLU A 31 21.54 -19.72 -4.46
CA GLU A 31 22.82 -19.01 -4.28
C GLU A 31 22.67 -17.56 -3.82
N ARG A 32 21.46 -17.01 -3.86
CA ARG A 32 21.16 -15.64 -3.45
C ARG A 32 19.96 -15.60 -2.53
N ALA A 33 20.04 -14.80 -1.48
CA ALA A 33 18.95 -14.61 -0.54
C ALA A 33 18.74 -13.13 -0.16
N LEU A 34 17.48 -12.69 -0.11
CA LEU A 34 17.08 -11.46 0.57
C LEU A 34 16.73 -11.81 2.03
N VAL A 35 17.45 -11.23 2.97
CA VAL A 35 17.27 -11.52 4.40
C VAL A 35 16.75 -10.29 5.12
N LEU A 36 15.53 -10.37 5.67
CA LEU A 36 15.02 -9.41 6.66
C LEU A 36 15.60 -9.76 8.02
N VAL A 37 16.29 -8.81 8.63
CA VAL A 37 16.91 -8.96 9.95
C VAL A 37 16.01 -8.30 11.00
N ARG A 38 15.74 -9.04 12.08
CA ARG A 38 14.94 -8.61 13.23
C ARG A 38 15.73 -8.72 14.55
N GLU A 39 15.32 -7.94 15.53
CA GLU A 39 15.70 -8.06 16.93
C GLU A 39 14.49 -7.84 17.83
N ASN A 40 14.16 -8.81 18.68
CA ASN A 40 12.99 -8.76 19.54
C ASN A 40 11.70 -8.45 18.74
N GLY A 41 11.52 -9.08 17.58
CA GLY A 41 10.38 -8.87 16.68
C GLY A 41 10.42 -7.57 15.85
N ARG A 42 11.36 -6.65 16.10
CA ARG A 42 11.47 -5.37 15.37
C ARG A 42 12.30 -5.51 14.11
N ASN A 43 11.86 -4.89 13.03
CA ASN A 43 12.60 -4.87 11.78
C ASN A 43 13.81 -3.92 11.86
N CYS A 44 15.00 -4.46 11.64
CA CYS A 44 16.29 -3.75 11.72
C CYS A 44 16.79 -3.31 10.34
N GLY A 45 16.65 -4.18 9.33
CA GLY A 45 17.16 -3.97 7.99
C GLY A 45 16.89 -5.16 7.09
N ALA A 46 17.16 -4.98 5.80
CA ALA A 46 17.15 -6.08 4.84
C ALA A 46 18.45 -6.05 4.03
N VAL A 47 19.07 -7.20 3.84
CA VAL A 47 20.32 -7.37 3.09
C VAL A 47 20.18 -8.49 2.08
N THR A 48 20.84 -8.34 0.94
CA THR A 48 21.03 -9.44 -0.01
C THR A 48 22.35 -10.10 0.29
N ILE A 49 22.35 -11.43 0.40
CA ILE A 49 23.54 -12.24 0.61
C ILE A 49 23.72 -13.20 -0.56
N GLU A 50 24.97 -13.59 -0.80
CA GLU A 50 25.39 -14.57 -1.82
C GLU A 50 25.88 -15.83 -1.13
N GLY A 51 25.54 -17.00 -1.68
CA GLY A 51 25.95 -18.31 -1.18
C GLY A 51 24.79 -19.13 -0.61
N THR A 52 25.06 -20.42 -0.44
CA THR A 52 24.09 -21.43 0.05
C THR A 52 24.17 -21.67 1.56
N GLY A 53 24.89 -20.82 2.29
CA GLY A 53 25.04 -20.93 3.74
C GLY A 53 23.80 -20.58 4.53
N ALA A 54 23.83 -20.88 5.83
CA ALA A 54 22.75 -20.48 6.75
C ALA A 54 22.70 -18.94 6.86
N PRO A 55 21.58 -18.28 6.50
CA PRO A 55 21.52 -16.82 6.42
C PRO A 55 21.91 -16.12 7.73
N GLU A 56 21.58 -16.72 8.86
CA GLU A 56 21.90 -16.15 10.19
C GLU A 56 23.40 -16.10 10.51
N SER A 57 24.21 -16.86 9.79
CA SER A 57 25.66 -16.91 9.98
C SER A 57 26.42 -15.97 9.04
N ASP A 58 25.71 -15.28 8.11
CA ASP A 58 26.36 -14.37 7.17
C ASP A 58 26.82 -13.08 7.85
N PRO A 59 28.08 -12.64 7.62
CA PRO A 59 28.60 -11.40 8.17
C PRO A 59 27.77 -10.16 7.82
N ALA A 60 27.15 -10.11 6.64
CA ALA A 60 26.29 -9.00 6.23
C ALA A 60 25.02 -8.92 7.09
N VAL A 61 24.46 -10.06 7.50
CA VAL A 61 23.32 -10.13 8.43
C VAL A 61 23.74 -9.65 9.82
N ALA A 62 24.90 -10.06 10.29
CA ALA A 62 25.44 -9.61 11.56
C ALA A 62 25.75 -8.11 11.58
N ALA A 63 26.14 -7.54 10.44
CA ALA A 63 26.48 -6.10 10.29
C ALA A 63 25.24 -5.18 10.24
N VAL A 64 24.01 -5.70 10.08
CA VAL A 64 22.80 -4.87 10.10
C VAL A 64 22.69 -4.18 11.46
N PRO A 65 22.52 -2.83 11.52
CA PRO A 65 22.37 -2.12 12.80
C PRO A 65 21.18 -2.62 13.60
N ALA A 66 21.21 -2.41 14.91
CA ALA A 66 20.03 -2.64 15.77
C ALA A 66 18.87 -1.73 15.35
N ALA A 67 17.65 -2.17 15.60
CA ALA A 67 16.47 -1.38 15.30
C ALA A 67 16.49 -0.05 16.06
N PRO A 68 16.29 1.11 15.40
CA PRO A 68 16.15 2.39 16.07
C PRO A 68 14.99 2.34 17.08
N ARG A 69 15.09 3.15 18.16
CA ARG A 69 13.97 3.28 19.11
C ARG A 69 12.74 3.83 18.40
N ARG A 70 11.57 3.31 18.78
CA ARG A 70 10.29 3.87 18.37
C ARG A 70 9.92 5.02 19.30
N GLY A 71 9.32 6.07 18.75
CA GLY A 71 8.85 7.22 19.50
C GLY A 71 7.45 7.03 20.10
N TRP A 72 6.92 5.82 20.05
CA TRP A 72 5.62 5.43 20.58
C TRP A 72 5.72 4.16 21.43
N ASN A 73 4.67 3.89 22.21
CA ASN A 73 4.55 2.64 22.96
C ASN A 73 4.04 1.53 22.05
N GLU A 74 4.85 0.51 21.86
CA GLU A 74 4.49 -0.67 21.05
C GLU A 74 3.31 -1.42 21.69
N GLY A 75 2.37 -1.80 20.86
CA GLY A 75 1.14 -2.47 21.27
C GLY A 75 0.08 -1.55 21.88
N ALA A 76 0.35 -0.25 22.05
CA ALA A 76 -0.63 0.70 22.57
C ALA A 76 -1.85 0.85 21.64
N GLY A 77 -1.66 0.67 20.34
CA GLY A 77 -2.71 0.70 19.34
C GLY A 77 -3.57 -0.55 19.25
N ALA A 78 -3.16 -1.65 19.87
CA ALA A 78 -3.77 -2.98 19.67
C ALA A 78 -5.28 -3.07 20.03
N THR A 79 -5.81 -2.10 20.75
CA THR A 79 -7.24 -2.00 21.14
C THR A 79 -7.96 -0.82 20.49
N VAL A 80 -7.28 -0.01 19.68
CA VAL A 80 -7.92 1.08 18.94
C VAL A 80 -8.77 0.48 17.82
N PRO A 81 -10.09 0.78 17.75
CA PRO A 81 -10.95 0.20 16.74
C PRO A 81 -10.43 0.46 15.32
N ALA A 82 -10.14 -0.60 14.57
CA ALA A 82 -9.60 -0.51 13.22
C ALA A 82 -10.49 -1.21 12.18
N THR A 83 -10.41 -0.78 10.92
CA THR A 83 -10.98 -1.50 9.79
C THR A 83 -9.92 -1.69 8.72
N VAL A 84 -9.66 -2.93 8.34
CA VAL A 84 -8.78 -3.25 7.22
C VAL A 84 -9.60 -3.36 5.94
N VAL A 85 -9.20 -2.62 4.90
CA VAL A 85 -9.85 -2.61 3.58
C VAL A 85 -8.94 -3.31 2.58
N ILE A 86 -9.45 -4.37 1.94
CA ILE A 86 -8.80 -5.09 0.83
C ILE A 86 -9.65 -4.88 -0.41
N CYS A 87 -9.08 -4.27 -1.46
CA CYS A 87 -9.76 -4.08 -2.74
C CYS A 87 -9.35 -5.17 -3.72
N THR A 88 -10.32 -5.82 -4.36
CA THR A 88 -10.06 -6.94 -5.28
C THR A 88 -10.94 -6.90 -6.52
N THR A 89 -10.45 -7.47 -7.61
CA THR A 89 -11.26 -7.89 -8.76
C THR A 89 -11.49 -9.41 -8.76
N GLY A 90 -11.00 -10.12 -7.74
CA GLY A 90 -11.06 -11.57 -7.59
C GLY A 90 -10.11 -12.35 -8.51
N ARG A 91 -9.21 -11.67 -9.22
CA ARG A 91 -8.27 -12.32 -10.15
C ARG A 91 -6.98 -12.77 -9.49
N SER A 92 -6.65 -12.24 -8.32
CA SER A 92 -5.49 -12.68 -7.55
C SER A 92 -5.76 -14.05 -6.95
N ASP A 93 -4.89 -15.00 -7.20
CA ASP A 93 -4.86 -16.31 -6.56
C ASP A 93 -4.45 -16.24 -5.08
N LEU A 94 -3.87 -15.10 -4.66
CA LEU A 94 -3.50 -14.80 -3.28
C LEU A 94 -4.65 -14.22 -2.45
N LEU A 95 -5.79 -13.84 -3.03
CA LEU A 95 -6.87 -13.16 -2.30
C LEU A 95 -7.24 -13.88 -0.99
N ALA A 96 -7.41 -15.20 -1.04
CA ALA A 96 -7.75 -15.96 0.16
C ALA A 96 -6.62 -15.96 1.21
N ALA A 97 -5.37 -16.05 0.76
CA ALA A 97 -4.21 -15.99 1.64
C ALA A 97 -4.05 -14.58 2.27
N SER A 98 -4.22 -13.52 1.48
CA SER A 98 -4.20 -12.12 1.96
C SER A 98 -5.26 -11.88 3.03
N VAL A 99 -6.50 -12.34 2.80
CA VAL A 99 -7.58 -12.21 3.79
C VAL A 99 -7.27 -13.00 5.06
N LYS A 100 -6.75 -14.23 4.95
CA LYS A 100 -6.36 -15.04 6.11
C LYS A 100 -5.23 -14.39 6.91
N ALA A 101 -4.21 -13.83 6.24
CA ALA A 101 -3.13 -13.11 6.92
C ALA A 101 -3.64 -11.89 7.69
N VAL A 102 -4.63 -11.16 7.14
CA VAL A 102 -5.29 -10.06 7.85
C VAL A 102 -6.14 -10.56 9.01
N LEU A 103 -6.84 -11.68 8.88
CA LEU A 103 -7.64 -12.26 9.97
C LEU A 103 -6.78 -12.85 11.11
N ALA A 104 -5.48 -13.09 10.85
CA ALA A 104 -4.52 -13.61 11.83
C ALA A 104 -3.72 -12.51 12.56
N GLN A 105 -4.11 -11.24 12.44
CA GLN A 105 -3.42 -10.14 13.12
C GLN A 105 -3.54 -10.21 14.65
N ASP A 106 -2.51 -9.76 15.34
CA ASP A 106 -2.44 -9.65 16.80
C ASP A 106 -3.30 -8.51 17.38
N HIS A 107 -3.85 -7.66 16.54
CA HIS A 107 -4.73 -6.55 16.89
C HIS A 107 -6.08 -7.08 17.46
N ARG A 108 -6.58 -6.46 18.54
CA ARG A 108 -7.70 -7.02 19.31
C ARG A 108 -9.08 -6.56 18.86
N ASP A 109 -9.18 -5.33 18.32
CA ASP A 109 -10.45 -4.73 17.90
C ASP A 109 -10.40 -4.27 16.46
N TYR A 110 -10.73 -5.16 15.51
CA TYR A 110 -10.76 -4.80 14.10
C TYR A 110 -11.80 -5.58 13.30
N ARG A 111 -12.14 -5.00 12.16
CA ARG A 111 -12.99 -5.56 11.11
C ARG A 111 -12.24 -5.63 9.79
N VAL A 112 -12.65 -6.54 8.92
CA VAL A 112 -12.07 -6.71 7.57
C VAL A 112 -13.17 -6.48 6.55
N VAL A 113 -12.93 -5.55 5.63
CA VAL A 113 -13.83 -5.22 4.54
C VAL A 113 -13.15 -5.56 3.22
N VAL A 114 -13.58 -6.64 2.58
CA VAL A 114 -13.18 -6.95 1.20
C VAL A 114 -14.12 -6.22 0.25
N VAL A 115 -13.56 -5.42 -0.65
CA VAL A 115 -14.33 -4.68 -1.66
C VAL A 115 -14.19 -5.38 -3.01
N ASP A 116 -15.23 -6.08 -3.44
CA ASP A 116 -15.30 -6.68 -4.77
C ASP A 116 -15.58 -5.60 -5.84
N ASN A 117 -14.55 -5.28 -6.62
CA ASN A 117 -14.64 -4.27 -7.70
C ASN A 117 -14.96 -4.86 -9.07
N ALA A 118 -15.25 -6.16 -9.13
CA ALA A 118 -15.76 -6.86 -10.32
C ALA A 118 -16.85 -7.89 -9.96
N PRO A 119 -17.92 -7.52 -9.21
CA PRO A 119 -18.84 -8.45 -8.58
C PRO A 119 -19.62 -9.32 -9.58
N THR A 120 -19.74 -8.89 -10.84
CA THR A 120 -20.40 -9.67 -11.90
C THR A 120 -19.61 -10.90 -12.33
N THR A 121 -18.31 -10.99 -12.00
CA THR A 121 -17.48 -12.16 -12.33
C THR A 121 -17.68 -13.31 -11.36
N GLY A 122 -18.09 -13.04 -10.12
CA GLY A 122 -18.19 -14.02 -9.05
C GLY A 122 -16.84 -14.53 -8.51
N LEU A 123 -15.72 -14.08 -9.07
CA LEU A 123 -14.39 -14.60 -8.73
C LEU A 123 -14.01 -14.36 -7.26
N ALA A 124 -14.25 -13.14 -6.74
CA ALA A 124 -13.96 -12.83 -5.35
C ALA A 124 -14.76 -13.72 -4.38
N ARG A 125 -16.06 -13.92 -4.67
CA ARG A 125 -16.90 -14.82 -3.87
C ARG A 125 -16.40 -16.26 -3.90
N THR A 126 -15.93 -16.72 -5.04
CA THR A 126 -15.38 -18.08 -5.22
C THR A 126 -14.08 -18.22 -4.42
N ALA A 127 -13.17 -17.25 -4.52
CA ALA A 127 -11.88 -17.27 -3.81
C ALA A 127 -12.04 -17.23 -2.28
N LEU A 128 -13.07 -16.54 -1.78
CA LEU A 128 -13.34 -16.42 -0.35
C LEU A 128 -14.26 -17.52 0.21
N LYS A 129 -14.69 -18.45 -0.63
CA LYS A 129 -15.55 -19.56 -0.18
C LYS A 129 -14.82 -20.39 0.89
N GLY A 130 -15.48 -20.56 2.04
CA GLY A 130 -14.94 -21.33 3.18
C GLY A 130 -14.12 -20.51 4.16
N ILE A 131 -14.01 -19.19 3.98
CA ILE A 131 -13.54 -18.27 5.04
C ILE A 131 -14.79 -17.79 5.78
N ASP A 132 -14.99 -18.35 7.00
CA ASP A 132 -16.10 -18.00 7.88
C ASP A 132 -15.52 -17.32 9.12
N ASP A 133 -15.62 -15.99 9.17
CA ASP A 133 -15.14 -15.15 10.27
C ASP A 133 -16.09 -13.96 10.42
N GLU A 134 -16.59 -13.74 11.63
CA GLU A 134 -17.56 -12.68 11.93
C GLU A 134 -17.01 -11.25 11.71
N ARG A 135 -15.70 -11.12 11.69
CA ARG A 135 -15.02 -9.83 11.39
C ARG A 135 -15.01 -9.51 9.90
N LEU A 136 -15.23 -10.51 9.03
CA LEU A 136 -15.13 -10.36 7.57
C LEU A 136 -16.46 -9.92 6.96
N THR A 137 -16.41 -8.84 6.19
CA THR A 137 -17.54 -8.36 5.37
C THR A 137 -17.11 -8.16 3.94
N VAL A 138 -17.89 -8.66 2.98
CA VAL A 138 -17.66 -8.43 1.54
C VAL A 138 -18.68 -7.42 1.03
N VAL A 139 -18.21 -6.33 0.43
CA VAL A 139 -19.03 -5.28 -0.18
C VAL A 139 -18.72 -5.10 -1.65
N ASN A 140 -19.74 -4.77 -2.45
CA ASN A 140 -19.56 -4.60 -3.89
C ASN A 140 -19.29 -3.14 -4.28
N ALA A 141 -18.35 -2.95 -5.21
CA ALA A 141 -18.12 -1.69 -5.93
C ALA A 141 -18.25 -1.93 -7.43
N SER A 142 -19.42 -1.68 -7.99
CA SER A 142 -19.78 -2.02 -9.37
C SER A 142 -19.07 -1.19 -10.45
N ARG A 143 -18.42 -0.10 -10.08
CA ARG A 143 -17.65 0.74 -11.02
C ARG A 143 -16.16 0.42 -10.90
N PRO A 144 -15.47 0.03 -12.00
CA PRO A 144 -14.05 -0.26 -11.97
C PRO A 144 -13.19 0.93 -11.48
N GLY A 145 -12.09 0.61 -10.79
CA GLY A 145 -11.08 1.55 -10.33
C GLY A 145 -10.80 1.45 -8.83
N LEU A 146 -9.50 1.36 -8.48
CA LEU A 146 -9.03 1.16 -7.12
C LEU A 146 -9.48 2.28 -6.17
N SER A 147 -9.40 3.56 -6.60
CA SER A 147 -9.90 4.69 -5.82
C SER A 147 -11.39 4.55 -5.45
N ARG A 148 -12.21 4.02 -6.36
CA ARG A 148 -13.64 3.79 -6.09
C ARG A 148 -13.85 2.63 -5.12
N ALA A 149 -13.05 1.58 -5.26
CA ALA A 149 -13.09 0.46 -4.35
C ALA A 149 -12.68 0.90 -2.94
N ARG A 150 -11.56 1.63 -2.79
CA ARG A 150 -11.12 2.18 -1.50
C ARG A 150 -12.19 3.09 -0.89
N ASN A 151 -12.80 3.98 -1.67
CA ASN A 151 -13.89 4.83 -1.19
C ASN A 151 -15.10 4.02 -0.72
N ARG A 152 -15.43 2.91 -1.39
CA ARG A 152 -16.49 2.00 -0.95
C ARG A 152 -16.12 1.31 0.37
N GLY A 153 -14.86 0.92 0.52
CA GLY A 153 -14.31 0.37 1.76
C GLY A 153 -14.38 1.37 2.92
N VAL A 154 -13.96 2.62 2.70
CA VAL A 154 -14.04 3.71 3.71
C VAL A 154 -15.49 3.94 4.16
N LEU A 155 -16.46 3.88 3.24
CA LEU A 155 -17.88 4.02 3.59
C LEU A 155 -18.43 2.82 4.39
N ALA A 156 -17.82 1.66 4.29
CA ALA A 156 -18.18 0.46 5.06
C ALA A 156 -17.38 0.34 6.37
N ALA A 157 -16.30 1.12 6.52
CA ALA A 157 -15.44 1.10 7.69
C ALA A 157 -16.15 1.70 8.92
N THR A 158 -15.99 1.04 10.05
CA THR A 158 -16.55 1.44 11.36
C THR A 158 -15.48 1.85 12.37
N GLY A 159 -14.21 1.40 12.19
CA GLY A 159 -13.10 1.71 13.08
C GLY A 159 -12.69 3.19 13.06
N GLU A 160 -11.94 3.61 14.07
CA GLU A 160 -11.31 4.93 14.17
C GLU A 160 -10.15 5.07 13.17
N VAL A 161 -9.50 3.94 12.86
CA VAL A 161 -8.42 3.84 11.89
C VAL A 161 -8.85 2.96 10.73
N VAL A 162 -8.54 3.38 9.50
CA VAL A 162 -8.77 2.59 8.29
C VAL A 162 -7.41 2.24 7.68
N ALA A 163 -7.07 0.95 7.73
CA ALA A 163 -5.86 0.40 7.13
C ALA A 163 -6.17 -0.19 5.74
N PHE A 164 -5.20 -0.15 4.84
CA PHE A 164 -5.33 -0.65 3.47
C PHE A 164 -4.19 -1.60 3.13
N THR A 165 -4.55 -2.71 2.51
CA THR A 165 -3.60 -3.62 1.85
C THR A 165 -4.22 -4.14 0.54
N ASP A 166 -3.44 -4.84 -0.28
CA ASP A 166 -3.87 -5.32 -1.58
C ASP A 166 -4.16 -6.83 -1.56
N ASP A 167 -4.86 -7.34 -2.58
CA ASP A 167 -5.28 -8.74 -2.69
C ASP A 167 -4.17 -9.68 -3.19
N ASP A 168 -2.97 -9.15 -3.45
CA ASP A 168 -1.73 -9.84 -3.81
C ASP A 168 -0.59 -9.58 -2.82
N ALA A 169 -0.96 -9.29 -1.57
CA ALA A 169 -0.04 -8.98 -0.48
C ALA A 169 -0.32 -9.83 0.77
N ILE A 170 0.75 -10.24 1.46
CA ILE A 170 0.69 -10.97 2.74
C ILE A 170 1.24 -10.03 3.82
N VAL A 171 0.41 -9.69 4.78
CA VAL A 171 0.78 -8.84 5.91
C VAL A 171 1.45 -9.65 7.02
N ASP A 172 2.44 -9.05 7.68
CA ASP A 172 3.07 -9.62 8.88
C ASP A 172 2.04 -9.71 10.03
N PRO A 173 2.12 -10.70 10.93
CA PRO A 173 1.17 -10.83 12.04
C PRO A 173 1.04 -9.59 12.93
N HIS A 174 2.06 -8.77 13.03
CA HIS A 174 2.08 -7.53 13.83
C HIS A 174 1.76 -6.26 13.00
N TRP A 175 1.49 -6.39 11.72
CA TRP A 175 1.36 -5.27 10.76
C TRP A 175 0.30 -4.24 11.17
N LEU A 176 -0.90 -4.68 11.60
CA LEU A 176 -1.99 -3.77 11.92
C LEU A 176 -1.71 -2.99 13.21
N THR A 177 -1.26 -3.67 14.26
CA THR A 177 -0.88 -3.03 15.52
C THR A 177 0.25 -2.02 15.29
N ALA A 178 1.28 -2.38 14.54
CA ALA A 178 2.39 -1.48 14.20
C ALA A 178 1.95 -0.25 13.39
N LEU A 179 0.95 -0.37 12.49
CA LEU A 179 0.37 0.80 11.80
C LEU A 179 -0.43 1.68 12.74
N VAL A 180 -1.10 1.10 13.74
CA VAL A 180 -2.02 1.84 14.61
C VAL A 180 -1.31 2.50 15.79
N ASP A 181 -0.23 1.94 16.29
CA ASP A 181 0.53 2.44 17.44
C ASP A 181 0.84 3.95 17.40
N PRO A 182 1.37 4.52 16.29
CA PRO A 182 1.71 5.95 16.25
C PRO A 182 0.51 6.88 16.47
N PHE A 183 -0.71 6.46 16.10
CA PHE A 183 -1.91 7.27 16.30
C PHE A 183 -2.24 7.51 17.78
N THR A 184 -1.82 6.62 18.68
CA THR A 184 -2.06 6.78 20.12
C THR A 184 -1.22 7.89 20.75
N THR A 185 -0.16 8.34 20.07
CA THR A 185 0.79 9.32 20.60
C THR A 185 0.32 10.76 20.40
N SER A 186 -0.31 11.06 19.25
CA SER A 186 -0.74 12.42 18.94
C SER A 186 -1.91 12.44 17.96
N ALA A 187 -2.86 13.35 18.19
CA ALA A 187 -3.95 13.62 17.24
C ALA A 187 -3.45 14.19 15.90
N LEU A 188 -2.24 14.74 15.84
CA LEU A 188 -1.63 15.22 14.59
C LEU A 188 -1.19 14.09 13.65
N VAL A 189 -1.12 12.84 14.11
CA VAL A 189 -0.83 11.71 13.22
C VAL A 189 -2.08 11.40 12.41
N GLY A 190 -2.16 11.87 11.18
CA GLY A 190 -3.30 11.66 10.29
C GLY A 190 -3.19 10.38 9.47
N ALA A 191 -1.95 9.91 9.21
CA ALA A 191 -1.72 8.67 8.49
C ALA A 191 -0.42 7.98 8.96
N THR A 192 -0.35 6.67 8.71
CA THR A 192 0.87 5.88 8.89
C THR A 192 1.17 5.06 7.64
N THR A 193 2.44 4.73 7.43
CA THR A 193 2.91 3.86 6.35
C THR A 193 3.94 2.88 6.88
N GLY A 194 4.15 1.77 6.18
CA GLY A 194 5.12 0.76 6.58
C GLY A 194 6.02 0.33 5.42
N ILE A 195 6.74 -0.76 5.64
CA ILE A 195 7.66 -1.37 4.68
C ILE A 195 6.92 -2.32 3.77
N VAL A 196 7.31 -2.32 2.49
CA VAL A 196 6.87 -3.29 1.50
C VAL A 196 8.08 -4.04 0.96
N LEU A 197 8.15 -5.34 1.24
CA LEU A 197 9.14 -6.25 0.70
C LEU A 197 8.52 -7.14 -0.39
N PRO A 198 9.32 -7.72 -1.29
CA PRO A 198 8.82 -8.72 -2.22
C PRO A 198 8.29 -9.96 -1.47
N LEU A 199 7.22 -10.57 -1.99
CA LEU A 199 6.75 -11.88 -1.52
C LEU A 199 7.61 -13.00 -2.07
N GLU A 200 8.13 -12.83 -3.28
CA GLU A 200 8.98 -13.77 -3.98
C GLU A 200 9.93 -13.05 -4.96
N LEU A 201 11.07 -13.63 -5.25
CA LEU A 201 12.06 -13.15 -6.21
C LEU A 201 12.50 -14.26 -7.17
N ALA A 202 11.53 -15.07 -7.61
CA ALA A 202 11.74 -16.23 -8.47
C ALA A 202 11.93 -15.87 -9.96
N HIS A 203 11.60 -14.63 -10.36
CA HIS A 203 11.59 -14.19 -11.75
C HIS A 203 12.39 -12.90 -11.94
N ALA A 204 13.10 -12.77 -13.07
CA ALA A 204 13.90 -11.59 -13.38
C ALA A 204 13.12 -10.25 -13.30
N PRO A 205 11.87 -10.12 -13.77
CA PRO A 205 11.11 -8.88 -13.62
C PRO A 205 10.91 -8.45 -12.15
N GLN A 206 10.78 -9.38 -11.22
CA GLN A 206 10.66 -9.09 -9.79
C GLN A 206 11.96 -8.49 -9.24
N ARG A 207 13.12 -9.08 -9.60
CA ARG A 207 14.45 -8.57 -9.24
C ARG A 207 14.72 -7.20 -9.88
N TRP A 208 14.38 -7.02 -11.15
CA TRP A 208 14.55 -5.72 -11.83
C TRP A 208 13.73 -4.61 -11.19
N PHE A 209 12.51 -4.91 -10.72
CA PHE A 209 11.72 -3.93 -9.99
C PHE A 209 12.41 -3.50 -8.70
N GLU A 210 12.92 -4.48 -7.92
CA GLU A 210 13.65 -4.23 -6.68
C GLU A 210 14.95 -3.46 -6.91
N SER A 211 15.76 -3.85 -7.91
CA SER A 211 17.03 -3.19 -8.20
C SER A 211 16.86 -1.74 -8.67
N ARG A 212 15.72 -1.38 -9.25
CA ARG A 212 15.33 -0.01 -9.60
C ARG A 212 14.76 0.79 -8.41
N GLY A 213 14.86 0.24 -7.21
CA GLY A 213 14.43 0.86 -5.95
C GLY A 213 13.09 0.37 -5.41
N GLY A 214 12.33 -0.44 -6.16
CA GLY A 214 11.09 -1.07 -5.68
C GLY A 214 10.11 -0.12 -4.98
N PHE A 215 9.47 -0.62 -3.93
CA PHE A 215 8.75 0.21 -2.97
C PHE A 215 9.71 0.86 -1.95
N PRO A 216 9.32 1.99 -1.32
CA PRO A 216 10.13 2.57 -0.24
C PRO A 216 10.41 1.57 0.88
N LYS A 217 11.69 1.46 1.28
CA LYS A 217 12.15 0.58 2.36
C LYS A 217 13.05 1.39 3.29
N ASP A 218 12.46 1.99 4.31
CA ASP A 218 13.22 2.71 5.34
C ASP A 218 13.01 2.02 6.69
N PHE A 219 14.08 1.49 7.24
CA PHE A 219 14.04 0.81 8.54
C PHE A 219 14.19 1.79 9.71
N THR A 220 14.24 3.08 9.41
CA THR A 220 14.20 4.17 10.40
C THR A 220 12.82 4.78 10.46
N PRO A 221 12.23 4.97 11.66
CA PRO A 221 11.00 5.73 11.80
C PRO A 221 11.13 7.13 11.22
N ARG A 222 10.17 7.55 10.39
CA ARG A 222 10.16 8.88 9.75
C ARG A 222 8.88 9.63 10.06
N VAL A 223 9.02 10.95 10.19
CA VAL A 223 7.87 11.87 10.29
C VAL A 223 7.87 12.79 9.08
N TRP A 224 6.75 12.79 8.38
CA TRP A 224 6.51 13.60 7.20
C TRP A 224 5.56 14.73 7.56
N ALA A 225 5.91 15.97 7.30
CA ALA A 225 5.08 17.14 7.50
C ALA A 225 5.16 18.07 6.28
N LYS A 226 4.16 18.90 6.03
CA LYS A 226 4.18 19.87 4.92
C LYS A 226 5.32 20.88 5.02
N GLY A 227 5.81 21.14 6.22
CA GLY A 227 6.91 22.05 6.51
C GLY A 227 7.81 21.48 7.59
N LYS A 228 8.19 22.31 8.57
CA LYS A 228 8.92 21.84 9.74
C LYS A 228 8.06 20.85 10.53
N VAL A 229 8.66 19.73 10.94
CA VAL A 229 7.99 18.75 11.81
C VAL A 229 7.64 19.44 13.14
N PRO A 230 6.35 19.41 13.56
CA PRO A 230 5.92 19.99 14.84
C PRO A 230 6.66 19.38 16.03
N ASP A 231 6.96 20.17 17.03
CA ASP A 231 7.72 19.72 18.21
C ASP A 231 7.00 18.61 18.98
N SER A 232 5.66 18.62 19.00
CA SER A 232 4.84 17.59 19.66
C SER A 232 4.95 16.18 19.05
N VAL A 233 5.42 16.06 17.82
CA VAL A 233 5.57 14.76 17.11
C VAL A 233 7.00 14.48 16.66
N ARG A 234 7.95 15.34 17.01
CA ARG A 234 9.36 15.20 16.64
C ARG A 234 9.98 13.93 17.22
N GLY A 235 9.50 13.47 18.38
CA GLY A 235 9.96 12.24 19.01
C GLY A 235 9.54 10.96 18.28
N LEU A 236 8.58 11.03 17.33
CA LEU A 236 8.09 9.84 16.62
C LEU A 236 9.06 9.30 15.56
N GLY A 237 10.05 10.09 15.15
CA GLY A 237 11.03 9.65 14.17
C GLY A 237 11.81 10.81 13.59
N GLU A 238 12.74 10.50 12.69
CA GLU A 238 13.50 11.51 11.97
C GLU A 238 12.62 12.20 10.90
N ALA A 239 12.95 13.46 10.59
CA ALA A 239 12.26 14.16 9.50
C ALA A 239 12.51 13.44 8.16
N GLY A 240 11.44 13.13 7.44
CA GLY A 240 11.53 12.44 6.16
C GLY A 240 12.06 13.35 5.04
N ASP A 241 12.97 12.82 4.20
CA ASP A 241 13.37 13.46 2.93
C ASP A 241 12.38 13.08 1.81
N GLY A 242 11.43 13.94 1.54
CA GLY A 242 10.41 13.76 0.51
C GLY A 242 10.92 13.90 -0.93
N GLY A 243 12.19 14.26 -1.10
CA GLY A 243 12.77 14.51 -2.41
C GLY A 243 12.35 15.83 -3.06
N PRO A 244 12.77 16.07 -4.31
CA PRO A 244 12.69 17.40 -4.93
C PRO A 244 11.27 17.90 -5.19
N LEU A 245 10.28 17.03 -5.29
CA LEU A 245 8.89 17.40 -5.56
C LEU A 245 7.99 17.36 -4.31
N TYR A 246 8.56 17.01 -3.15
CA TYR A 246 7.82 17.00 -1.89
C TYR A 246 7.40 18.45 -1.48
N PRO A 247 6.23 18.68 -0.91
CA PRO A 247 5.18 17.73 -0.54
C PRO A 247 4.13 17.49 -1.64
N VAL A 248 4.34 17.96 -2.86
CA VAL A 248 3.40 17.73 -3.98
C VAL A 248 3.43 16.27 -4.44
N ALA A 249 4.63 15.70 -4.53
CA ALA A 249 4.81 14.27 -4.81
C ALA A 249 5.37 13.56 -3.57
N THR A 250 4.68 12.52 -3.14
CA THR A 250 4.88 11.82 -1.87
C THR A 250 5.37 10.38 -2.05
N ALA A 251 6.03 10.08 -3.18
CA ALA A 251 6.46 8.72 -3.53
C ALA A 251 7.46 8.07 -2.53
N ARG A 252 8.08 8.86 -1.65
CA ARG A 252 8.96 8.36 -0.59
C ARG A 252 8.25 8.16 0.74
N VAL A 253 7.01 8.63 0.87
CA VAL A 253 6.25 8.56 2.12
C VAL A 253 5.78 7.14 2.41
N GLY A 254 5.43 6.40 1.36
CA GLY A 254 4.94 5.03 1.48
C GLY A 254 4.20 4.59 0.22
N ALA A 255 3.49 3.48 0.33
CA ALA A 255 2.68 2.89 -0.72
C ALA A 255 1.29 2.49 -0.22
N GLY A 256 0.31 2.55 -1.11
CA GLY A 256 -1.08 2.26 -0.80
C GLY A 256 -1.38 0.84 -0.34
N VAL A 257 -0.44 -0.10 -0.52
CA VAL A 257 -0.53 -1.48 -0.04
C VAL A 257 -0.19 -1.61 1.45
N CYS A 258 0.49 -0.61 2.04
CA CYS A 258 0.89 -0.60 3.45
C CYS A 258 0.67 0.80 4.03
N MET A 259 -0.58 1.15 4.32
CA MET A 259 -0.94 2.45 4.89
C MET A 259 -2.15 2.33 5.81
N ALA A 260 -2.23 3.23 6.80
CA ALA A 260 -3.45 3.45 7.57
C ALA A 260 -3.69 4.96 7.73
N LEU A 261 -4.96 5.35 7.89
CA LEU A 261 -5.37 6.74 8.07
C LEU A 261 -6.41 6.84 9.19
N ARG A 262 -6.39 7.94 9.93
CA ARG A 262 -7.53 8.26 10.78
C ARG A 262 -8.78 8.44 9.94
N ARG A 263 -9.87 7.88 10.40
CA ARG A 263 -11.14 7.93 9.67
C ARG A 263 -11.70 9.34 9.59
N ASP A 264 -11.58 10.15 10.64
CA ASP A 264 -11.96 11.57 10.64
C ASP A 264 -11.15 12.38 9.62
N VAL A 265 -9.81 12.24 9.62
CA VAL A 265 -8.94 12.87 8.61
C VAL A 265 -9.33 12.43 7.19
N LEU A 266 -9.64 11.15 6.95
CA LEU A 266 -10.15 10.68 5.65
C LEU A 266 -11.43 11.40 5.23
N MET A 267 -12.33 11.65 6.18
CA MET A 267 -13.59 12.35 5.90
C MET A 267 -13.36 13.83 5.59
N GLU A 268 -12.41 14.48 6.27
CA GLU A 268 -12.09 15.90 6.10
C GLU A 268 -11.29 16.18 4.82
N VAL A 269 -10.25 15.39 4.53
CA VAL A 269 -9.47 15.54 3.29
C VAL A 269 -10.23 15.05 2.06
N GLY A 270 -11.31 14.30 2.26
CA GLY A 270 -12.20 13.80 1.22
C GLY A 270 -11.73 12.51 0.54
N PRO A 271 -12.56 11.94 -0.34
CA PRO A 271 -12.37 10.61 -0.90
C PRO A 271 -11.15 10.51 -1.81
N PHE A 272 -10.65 9.29 -2.04
CA PHE A 272 -9.68 9.00 -3.10
C PHE A 272 -10.22 9.47 -4.45
N ASP A 273 -9.38 10.14 -5.26
CA ASP A 273 -9.79 10.69 -6.55
C ASP A 273 -10.10 9.56 -7.56
N PRO A 274 -11.35 9.39 -7.99
CA PRO A 274 -11.71 8.32 -8.92
C PRO A 274 -11.13 8.49 -10.33
N SER A 275 -10.38 9.57 -10.58
CA SER A 275 -9.63 9.78 -11.83
C SER A 275 -8.22 9.22 -11.76
N LEU A 276 -7.75 8.82 -10.56
CA LEU A 276 -6.44 8.23 -10.29
C LEU A 276 -6.59 6.74 -9.91
N GLY A 277 -5.48 6.02 -9.99
CA GLY A 277 -5.37 4.65 -9.50
C GLY A 277 -5.53 3.55 -10.56
N ALA A 278 -5.20 2.33 -10.17
CA ALA A 278 -5.38 1.15 -11.00
C ALA A 278 -6.83 1.02 -11.50
N GLY A 279 -7.02 0.50 -12.71
CA GLY A 279 -8.34 0.41 -13.37
C GLY A 279 -8.85 1.74 -13.93
N THR A 280 -8.04 2.81 -13.92
CA THR A 280 -8.30 4.09 -14.58
C THR A 280 -7.26 4.36 -15.68
N PRO A 281 -7.47 5.33 -16.57
CA PRO A 281 -6.46 5.72 -17.57
C PRO A 281 -5.10 6.09 -16.98
N THR A 282 -5.04 6.66 -15.76
CA THR A 282 -3.78 7.10 -15.11
C THR A 282 -2.99 5.95 -14.51
N ARG A 283 -3.64 4.83 -14.17
CA ARG A 283 -3.05 3.59 -13.65
C ARG A 283 -2.35 3.68 -12.29
N GLY A 284 -2.37 4.83 -11.61
CA GLY A 284 -1.72 5.02 -10.31
C GLY A 284 -1.88 6.44 -9.78
N GLY A 285 -1.23 6.73 -8.63
CA GLY A 285 -1.12 8.05 -8.02
C GLY A 285 -2.22 8.41 -7.02
N GLU A 286 -3.14 7.52 -6.72
CA GLU A 286 -4.26 7.76 -5.81
C GLU A 286 -3.84 7.79 -4.33
N ASP A 287 -2.86 6.98 -3.97
CA ASP A 287 -2.22 6.95 -2.65
C ASP A 287 -1.34 8.17 -2.43
N LEU A 288 -0.51 8.51 -3.42
CA LEU A 288 0.33 9.70 -3.40
C LEU A 288 -0.52 10.98 -3.26
N ASP A 289 -1.67 11.05 -3.94
CA ASP A 289 -2.63 12.14 -3.81
C ASP A 289 -3.22 12.22 -2.39
N MET A 290 -3.56 11.06 -1.81
CA MET A 290 -4.08 11.00 -0.45
C MET A 290 -3.05 11.50 0.55
N PHE A 291 -1.81 11.03 0.49
CA PHE A 291 -0.73 11.49 1.35
C PHE A 291 -0.49 13.01 1.21
N ALA A 292 -0.46 13.53 -0.02
CA ALA A 292 -0.30 14.96 -0.26
C ALA A 292 -1.45 15.79 0.35
N ARG A 293 -2.69 15.27 0.36
CA ARG A 293 -3.84 15.94 0.98
C ARG A 293 -3.81 15.88 2.49
N VAL A 294 -3.42 14.77 3.09
CA VAL A 294 -3.19 14.65 4.55
C VAL A 294 -2.16 15.68 5.00
N LEU A 295 -1.00 15.76 4.32
CA LEU A 295 0.02 16.76 4.62
C LEU A 295 -0.48 18.20 4.39
N ALA A 296 -1.29 18.43 3.35
CA ALA A 296 -1.85 19.76 3.04
C ALA A 296 -2.91 20.20 4.07
N HIS A 297 -3.61 19.27 4.70
CA HIS A 297 -4.56 19.48 5.77
C HIS A 297 -3.87 19.99 7.06
N GLY A 298 -2.63 19.60 7.28
CA GLY A 298 -1.81 20.01 8.43
C GLY A 298 -1.40 18.86 9.33
N ASP A 299 -1.88 17.65 9.01
CA ASP A 299 -1.48 16.43 9.70
C ASP A 299 -0.07 15.98 9.31
N VAL A 300 0.48 15.10 10.12
CA VAL A 300 1.73 14.41 9.82
C VAL A 300 1.46 12.96 9.41
N ILE A 301 2.40 12.41 8.65
CA ILE A 301 2.43 10.99 8.30
C ILE A 301 3.64 10.38 9.01
N VAL A 302 3.43 9.27 9.70
CA VAL A 302 4.50 8.52 10.38
C VAL A 302 4.78 7.23 9.63
N HIS A 303 6.04 7.03 9.27
CA HIS A 303 6.51 5.74 8.75
C HIS A 303 6.95 4.85 9.90
N THR A 304 6.35 3.67 10.02
CA THR A 304 6.68 2.66 11.01
C THR A 304 7.32 1.44 10.35
N PRO A 305 8.61 1.18 10.60
CA PRO A 305 9.31 0.05 9.98
C PRO A 305 8.76 -1.33 10.39
N ASP A 306 8.04 -1.42 11.51
CA ASP A 306 7.52 -2.70 12.01
C ASP A 306 6.23 -3.12 11.31
N ALA A 307 5.55 -2.22 10.61
CA ALA A 307 4.44 -2.55 9.74
C ALA A 307 4.97 -3.10 8.41
N LEU A 308 5.04 -4.42 8.30
CA LEU A 308 5.60 -5.12 7.15
C LEU A 308 4.52 -5.78 6.30
N VAL A 309 4.66 -5.64 4.98
CA VAL A 309 3.87 -6.33 3.97
C VAL A 309 4.80 -6.99 2.96
N HIS A 310 4.55 -8.26 2.65
CA HIS A 310 5.12 -8.95 1.50
C HIS A 310 4.18 -8.84 0.31
N HIS A 311 4.61 -8.17 -0.77
CA HIS A 311 3.79 -7.93 -1.95
C HIS A 311 4.33 -8.71 -3.15
N ARG A 312 3.45 -9.38 -3.91
CA ARG A 312 3.82 -10.09 -5.13
C ARG A 312 4.10 -9.09 -6.26
N HIS A 313 5.35 -9.02 -6.70
CA HIS A 313 5.73 -8.23 -7.87
C HIS A 313 5.34 -8.93 -9.16
N ARG A 314 5.32 -8.19 -10.27
CA ARG A 314 4.98 -8.74 -11.59
C ARG A 314 6.01 -9.78 -12.01
N VAL A 315 5.52 -10.95 -12.43
CA VAL A 315 6.35 -12.11 -12.77
C VAL A 315 6.86 -12.09 -14.21
N ASP A 316 6.25 -11.29 -15.06
CA ASP A 316 6.60 -11.16 -16.48
C ASP A 316 6.97 -9.73 -16.86
N HIS A 317 7.70 -9.62 -17.99
CA HIS A 317 8.20 -8.34 -18.48
C HIS A 317 7.07 -7.38 -18.88
N GLU A 318 5.98 -7.88 -19.46
CA GLU A 318 4.85 -7.05 -19.90
C GLU A 318 4.14 -6.42 -18.71
N GLY A 319 3.89 -7.20 -17.66
CA GLY A 319 3.32 -6.73 -16.40
C GLY A 319 4.18 -5.67 -15.71
N LEU A 320 5.51 -5.89 -15.67
CA LEU A 320 6.45 -4.92 -15.13
C LEU A 320 6.49 -3.63 -15.97
N ASP A 321 6.57 -3.74 -17.30
CA ASP A 321 6.54 -2.56 -18.20
C ASP A 321 5.25 -1.75 -18.02
N ALA A 322 4.12 -2.44 -17.95
CA ALA A 322 2.82 -1.80 -17.70
C ALA A 322 2.76 -1.11 -16.32
N GLN A 323 3.36 -1.71 -15.28
CA GLN A 323 3.45 -1.14 -13.93
C GLN A 323 4.33 0.11 -13.92
N VAL A 324 5.54 0.04 -14.46
CA VAL A 324 6.50 1.16 -14.52
C VAL A 324 5.91 2.33 -15.33
N ARG A 325 5.27 2.05 -16.46
CA ARG A 325 4.56 3.05 -17.25
C ARG A 325 3.38 3.66 -16.47
N GLY A 326 2.67 2.85 -15.68
CA GLY A 326 1.62 3.28 -14.77
C GLY A 326 2.14 4.23 -13.69
N ASN A 327 3.31 3.92 -13.09
CA ASN A 327 3.96 4.76 -12.08
C ASN A 327 4.30 6.15 -12.66
N GLY A 328 4.91 6.22 -13.86
CA GLY A 328 5.15 7.48 -14.53
C GLY A 328 3.87 8.28 -14.81
N SER A 329 2.83 7.60 -15.32
CA SER A 329 1.54 8.22 -15.64
C SER A 329 0.81 8.72 -14.37
N GLY A 330 0.77 7.95 -13.29
CA GLY A 330 0.19 8.33 -12.02
C GLY A 330 0.89 9.54 -11.40
N MET A 331 2.23 9.54 -11.43
CA MET A 331 3.04 10.65 -10.92
C MET A 331 2.72 11.96 -11.67
N SER A 332 2.76 11.97 -13.00
CA SER A 332 2.48 13.20 -13.75
C SER A 332 1.01 13.62 -13.69
N ALA A 333 0.08 12.67 -13.58
CA ALA A 333 -1.33 12.95 -13.32
C ALA A 333 -1.54 13.68 -11.99
N LEU A 334 -0.84 13.26 -10.92
CA LEU A 334 -0.83 13.94 -9.63
C LEU A 334 -0.31 15.38 -9.75
N LEU A 335 0.79 15.59 -10.47
CA LEU A 335 1.34 16.94 -10.68
C LEU A 335 0.35 17.85 -11.40
N VAL A 336 -0.32 17.35 -12.46
CA VAL A 336 -1.37 18.11 -13.14
C VAL A 336 -2.54 18.43 -12.21
N LYS A 337 -2.99 17.46 -11.41
CA LYS A 337 -4.03 17.70 -10.40
C LYS A 337 -3.64 18.83 -9.45
N ALA A 338 -2.39 18.80 -8.94
CA ALA A 338 -1.89 19.81 -8.02
C ALA A 338 -1.86 21.22 -8.67
N VAL A 339 -1.42 21.34 -9.92
CA VAL A 339 -1.44 22.60 -10.68
C VAL A 339 -2.87 23.09 -10.91
N LEU A 340 -3.80 22.20 -11.28
CA LEU A 340 -5.20 22.57 -11.48
C LEU A 340 -5.90 23.01 -10.18
N ALA A 341 -5.48 22.47 -9.03
CA ALA A 341 -5.98 22.90 -7.72
C ALA A 341 -5.37 24.22 -7.27
N ARG A 342 -4.09 24.47 -7.57
CA ARG A 342 -3.35 25.69 -7.23
C ARG A 342 -2.38 26.05 -8.37
N PRO A 343 -2.72 26.97 -9.26
CA PRO A 343 -1.87 27.32 -10.42
C PRO A 343 -0.45 27.77 -10.06
N SER A 344 -0.24 28.39 -8.91
CA SER A 344 1.10 28.75 -8.38
C SER A 344 2.02 27.54 -8.17
N THR A 345 1.47 26.34 -8.03
CA THR A 345 2.25 25.10 -7.95
C THR A 345 3.10 24.89 -9.21
N ALA A 346 2.68 25.39 -10.38
CA ALA A 346 3.44 25.30 -11.62
C ALA A 346 4.81 25.97 -11.48
N LEU A 347 4.90 27.13 -10.83
CA LEU A 347 6.17 27.84 -10.58
C LEU A 347 7.09 27.03 -9.66
N THR A 348 6.52 26.42 -8.60
CA THR A 348 7.27 25.56 -7.69
C THR A 348 7.81 24.32 -8.42
N LEU A 349 7.03 23.70 -9.29
CA LEU A 349 7.47 22.55 -10.08
C LEU A 349 8.54 22.95 -11.09
N ALA A 350 8.39 24.08 -11.76
CA ALA A 350 9.37 24.60 -12.71
C ALA A 350 10.73 24.89 -12.03
N SER A 351 10.74 25.51 -10.85
CA SER A 351 11.97 25.77 -10.10
C SER A 351 12.71 24.50 -9.66
N ARG A 352 12.00 23.37 -9.55
CA ARG A 352 12.55 22.06 -9.14
C ARG A 352 12.87 21.12 -10.30
N ALA A 353 12.54 21.50 -11.53
CA ALA A 353 12.79 20.71 -12.74
C ALA A 353 14.26 20.29 -12.91
N PRO A 354 15.28 21.12 -12.63
CA PRO A 354 16.67 20.69 -12.71
C PRO A 354 17.03 19.54 -11.76
N ALA A 355 16.51 19.56 -10.54
CA ALA A 355 16.74 18.50 -9.56
C ALA A 355 16.05 17.18 -9.95
N VAL A 356 14.90 17.26 -10.61
CA VAL A 356 14.20 16.08 -11.17
C VAL A 356 14.99 15.52 -12.34
N ALA A 357 15.45 16.39 -13.26
CA ALA A 357 16.24 15.99 -14.42
C ALA A 357 17.56 15.30 -14.01
N ALA A 358 18.20 15.77 -12.94
CA ALA A 358 19.41 15.15 -12.40
C ALA A 358 19.19 13.68 -11.98
N ARG A 359 18.01 13.34 -11.48
CA ARG A 359 17.64 11.95 -11.07
C ARG A 359 17.32 11.03 -12.23
N LEU A 360 17.01 11.59 -13.39
CA LEU A 360 16.70 10.83 -14.61
C LEU A 360 17.92 10.69 -15.53
N ARG A 361 19.10 11.18 -15.11
CA ARG A 361 20.32 11.05 -15.89
C ARG A 361 20.74 9.59 -16.03
N PRO A 362 21.29 9.18 -17.19
CA PRO A 362 21.97 7.90 -17.32
C PRO A 362 23.01 7.72 -16.20
N GLY A 363 23.08 6.55 -15.58
CA GLY A 363 23.98 6.26 -14.45
C GLY A 363 23.49 6.70 -13.06
N SER A 364 22.31 7.37 -12.95
CA SER A 364 21.68 7.52 -11.63
C SER A 364 21.18 6.16 -11.10
N ALA A 365 21.22 5.94 -9.78
CA ALA A 365 20.78 4.70 -9.17
C ALA A 365 19.36 4.27 -9.58
N ARG A 366 18.47 5.24 -9.86
CA ARG A 366 17.11 4.96 -10.34
C ARG A 366 17.07 4.44 -11.78
N VAL A 367 17.99 4.87 -12.64
CA VAL A 367 18.02 4.52 -14.06
C VAL A 367 18.86 3.28 -14.31
N ALA A 368 20.03 3.21 -13.69
CA ALA A 368 20.96 2.08 -13.86
C ALA A 368 20.47 0.81 -13.13
N GLY A 369 19.75 0.97 -12.00
CA GLY A 369 19.51 -0.16 -11.10
C GLY A 369 20.79 -0.59 -10.37
N THR A 370 20.70 -1.67 -9.61
CA THR A 370 21.83 -2.31 -8.94
C THR A 370 22.22 -3.63 -9.60
N ASP A 371 21.36 -4.18 -10.45
CA ASP A 371 21.61 -5.41 -11.23
C ASP A 371 21.98 -5.04 -12.67
N ASP A 372 23.01 -5.69 -13.21
CA ASP A 372 23.56 -5.39 -14.54
C ASP A 372 22.63 -5.79 -15.71
N ASP A 373 21.65 -6.67 -15.46
CA ASP A 373 20.73 -7.21 -16.45
C ASP A 373 19.40 -6.45 -16.61
N VAL A 374 19.24 -5.30 -15.93
CA VAL A 374 17.99 -4.51 -15.98
C VAL A 374 17.75 -3.94 -17.38
N PRO A 375 16.61 -4.26 -18.05
CA PRO A 375 16.34 -3.75 -19.38
C PRO A 375 16.21 -2.22 -19.42
N SER A 376 17.00 -1.57 -20.27
CA SER A 376 16.95 -0.10 -20.48
C SER A 376 15.59 0.40 -20.99
N GLY A 377 14.77 -0.50 -21.57
CA GLY A 377 13.41 -0.23 -22.03
C GLY A 377 12.47 0.25 -20.91
N LEU A 378 12.65 -0.24 -19.69
CA LEU A 378 11.79 0.12 -18.54
C LEU A 378 11.83 1.62 -18.24
N THR A 379 13.00 2.26 -18.31
CA THR A 379 13.10 3.71 -18.12
C THR A 379 12.37 4.50 -19.23
N ARG A 380 12.43 4.02 -20.48
CA ARG A 380 11.69 4.64 -21.59
C ARG A 380 10.18 4.51 -21.38
N SER A 381 9.71 3.37 -20.88
CA SER A 381 8.30 3.15 -20.54
C SER A 381 7.83 4.05 -19.39
N GLU A 382 8.64 4.26 -18.36
CA GLU A 382 8.35 5.20 -17.27
C GLU A 382 8.21 6.64 -17.80
N VAL A 383 9.17 7.09 -18.60
CA VAL A 383 9.16 8.43 -19.25
C VAL A 383 7.94 8.57 -20.17
N LYS A 384 7.64 7.57 -20.99
CA LYS A 384 6.44 7.55 -21.84
C LYS A 384 5.16 7.68 -21.01
N GLY A 385 5.05 6.92 -19.93
CA GLY A 385 3.94 7.03 -18.97
C GLY A 385 3.83 8.44 -18.40
N PHE A 386 4.96 9.03 -17.99
CA PHE A 386 4.99 10.39 -17.45
C PHE A 386 4.50 11.44 -18.46
N LEU A 387 4.86 11.34 -19.72
CA LEU A 387 4.38 12.23 -20.78
C LEU A 387 2.89 12.04 -21.10
N GLU A 388 2.37 10.82 -20.96
CA GLU A 388 0.96 10.51 -21.22
C GLU A 388 0.02 10.90 -20.07
N GLY A 389 0.51 10.96 -18.83
CA GLY A 389 -0.28 11.16 -17.63
C GLY A 389 -1.18 12.39 -17.63
N PRO A 390 -0.73 13.56 -18.09
CA PRO A 390 -1.58 14.76 -18.18
C PRO A 390 -2.85 14.53 -18.99
N VAL A 391 -2.71 13.97 -20.21
CA VAL A 391 -3.85 13.67 -21.09
C VAL A 391 -4.75 12.59 -20.47
N ARG A 392 -4.15 11.55 -19.90
CA ARG A 392 -4.86 10.45 -19.24
C ARG A 392 -5.68 10.96 -18.05
N TYR A 393 -5.12 11.86 -17.23
CA TYR A 393 -5.83 12.46 -16.11
C TYR A 393 -7.03 13.29 -16.57
N LEU A 394 -6.84 14.17 -17.55
CA LEU A 394 -7.92 15.00 -18.09
C LEU A 394 -9.05 14.16 -18.69
N ARG A 395 -8.71 13.11 -19.45
CA ARG A 395 -9.70 12.15 -19.98
C ARG A 395 -10.44 11.42 -18.86
N SER A 396 -9.73 10.94 -17.84
CA SER A 396 -10.33 10.25 -16.71
C SER A 396 -11.27 11.18 -15.93
N ARG A 397 -10.85 12.40 -15.68
CA ARG A 397 -11.65 13.43 -15.00
C ARG A 397 -12.92 13.80 -15.80
N HIS A 398 -12.80 13.98 -17.11
CA HIS A 398 -13.93 14.24 -18.00
C HIS A 398 -14.93 13.09 -17.96
N ALA A 399 -14.48 11.86 -18.14
CA ALA A 399 -15.33 10.66 -18.09
C ALA A 399 -16.07 10.51 -16.75
N ASN A 400 -15.43 10.92 -15.64
CA ASN A 400 -16.06 10.90 -14.32
C ASN A 400 -17.14 11.97 -14.14
N ARG A 401 -16.98 13.14 -14.77
CA ARG A 401 -17.97 14.23 -14.74
C ARG A 401 -19.22 13.92 -15.56
N LEU A 402 -19.06 13.27 -16.69
CA LEU A 402 -20.17 12.93 -17.60
C LEU A 402 -21.04 11.76 -17.09
N ARG A 403 -20.54 10.97 -16.15
CA ARG A 403 -21.30 9.83 -15.60
C ARG A 403 -22.15 10.28 -14.42
N PRO A 404 -23.50 10.24 -14.53
CA PRO A 404 -24.38 10.68 -13.47
C PRO A 404 -24.09 9.94 -12.16
N ARG A 405 -24.03 10.68 -11.04
CA ARG A 405 -24.08 10.09 -9.70
C ARG A 405 -25.41 9.36 -9.57
N LYS A 406 -25.41 8.02 -9.60
CA LYS A 406 -26.59 7.28 -9.11
C LYS A 406 -26.76 7.66 -7.64
N ARG A 407 -27.85 8.36 -7.31
CA ARG A 407 -28.25 8.55 -5.91
C ARG A 407 -28.33 7.17 -5.26
N PRO A 408 -27.88 7.00 -4.00
CA PRO A 408 -28.18 5.79 -3.25
C PRO A 408 -29.69 5.62 -3.32
N SER A 409 -30.18 4.47 -3.80
CA SER A 409 -31.58 4.10 -3.62
C SER A 409 -31.81 4.08 -2.11
N SER A 410 -32.64 4.97 -1.61
CA SER A 410 -33.18 4.88 -0.26
C SER A 410 -33.81 3.48 -0.18
N GLY A 411 -33.16 2.57 0.56
CA GLY A 411 -33.70 1.26 0.83
C GLY A 411 -35.05 1.44 1.51
N ARG A 412 -36.14 1.23 0.77
CA ARG A 412 -37.39 0.86 1.40
C ARG A 412 -37.13 -0.45 2.13
N ALA A 413 -37.33 -0.42 3.41
CA ALA A 413 -37.51 -1.61 4.23
C ALA A 413 -38.77 -2.31 3.73
N ASP A 414 -38.62 -3.26 2.82
CA ASP A 414 -39.65 -4.26 2.53
C ASP A 414 -39.47 -5.38 3.56
N GLY A 415 -40.35 -5.43 4.53
CA GLY A 415 -40.33 -6.49 5.51
C GLY A 415 -41.22 -6.27 6.70
N ALA A 416 -42.52 -6.18 6.48
CA ALA A 416 -43.52 -6.46 7.52
C ALA A 416 -44.85 -6.82 6.90
N GLU A 417 -44.99 -8.01 6.36
CA GLU A 417 -46.27 -8.69 6.17
C GLU A 417 -46.15 -10.11 6.67
N GLY A 418 -46.90 -10.41 7.71
CA GLY A 418 -47.00 -11.75 8.27
C GLY A 418 -47.46 -11.80 9.72
N ALA A 419 -48.52 -11.08 10.09
CA ALA A 419 -49.26 -11.41 11.31
C ALA A 419 -50.22 -12.58 11.03
N PRO A 420 -50.22 -13.65 11.82
CA PRO A 420 -51.18 -14.74 11.68
C PRO A 420 -52.55 -14.28 12.14
N LYS A 421 -53.60 -14.46 11.30
CA LYS A 421 -55.02 -14.37 11.70
C LYS A 421 -55.35 -15.49 12.67
N GLY A 422 -55.73 -15.11 13.88
CA GLY A 422 -56.34 -16.00 14.86
C GLY A 422 -57.72 -16.50 14.40
N PRO A 423 -58.18 -17.63 14.92
CA PRO A 423 -59.41 -18.27 14.49
C PRO A 423 -60.65 -17.48 14.93
N ALA A 424 -61.59 -17.35 14.01
CA ALA A 424 -62.93 -16.83 14.31
C ALA A 424 -63.68 -17.82 15.22
N ASP A 425 -64.05 -17.35 16.37
CA ASP A 425 -64.96 -18.04 17.28
C ASP A 425 -66.41 -17.77 16.78
N GLY A 426 -67.10 -18.84 16.45
CA GLY A 426 -68.51 -18.81 16.11
C GLY A 426 -69.37 -18.88 17.36
N ARG A 427 -70.32 -17.97 17.45
CA ARG A 427 -71.58 -18.21 18.19
C ARG A 427 -72.70 -17.33 17.65
N ASP A 428 -73.77 -18.06 17.34
CA ASP A 428 -75.20 -17.70 17.13
C ASP A 428 -75.58 -16.88 15.93
#